data_fc2dc9dd0bf35ac14fa1d61c441df0c4
#
_entry.id   fc2dc9dd0bf35ac14fa1d61c441df0c4
#
_cell.length_a   1.000
_cell.length_b   1.000
_cell.length_c   1.000
_cell.angle_alpha   90.00
_cell.angle_beta   90.00
_cell.angle_gamma   90.00
#
_symmetry.space_group_name_H-M   'P 1'
#
loop_
_entity.id
_entity.type
_entity.pdbx_description
1 polymer ?
#
loop_
_entity_poly.entity_id
_entity_poly.type
_entity_poly.pdbx_seq_one_letter_code
_entity_poly.pdbx_strand_id
1 'polypeptide(L)'
;MNINFSQKTAVSAKELFRHAEFDNILKCVHCGLCLESCPTYRELDDEKDSPRGRLYLMRGLWEGALELKQSVVEPLSRCVDCRACESACPSGVPYGELLEKTRGIIFENTTQSLKERVLRRLLLKGLFCSTRLMITASYFLKIYATTGLPKLITKTFVGKLFPRSFVFQQHLLPNFSGKSFKLKYADAVISSEASEKIEPYTGPSGKSKRLKSKPRVGMFSGCIMDVSEAAIHESTLTLLHHIGCEVVVPGNQVCCGAIHVHSGDRETARELALKNLVAFEPRHLDAIITNAAGCGAQLKEYNLLFSKETFEDKKGVRSTADWQNF
;
A
#
# COMPACT_ATOMS: atom_id res chain seq x y z
N MET A 1 -3.47 4.74 -19.81
CA MET A 1 -3.26 6.11 -19.34
C MET A 1 -2.02 6.63 -20.08
N ASN A 2 -2.21 7.52 -21.07
CA ASN A 2 -1.05 8.10 -21.77
C ASN A 2 -0.44 9.17 -20.86
N ILE A 3 0.63 8.81 -20.17
CA ILE A 3 1.41 9.76 -19.39
C ILE A 3 2.16 10.61 -20.40
N ASN A 4 1.75 11.88 -20.58
CA ASN A 4 2.53 12.84 -21.35
C ASN A 4 3.82 13.12 -20.59
N PHE A 5 4.87 12.41 -21.01
CA PHE A 5 6.15 12.43 -20.37
C PHE A 5 6.95 13.66 -20.86
N SER A 6 7.22 14.57 -19.94
CA SER A 6 8.21 15.64 -20.15
C SER A 6 9.09 15.71 -18.90
N GLN A 7 10.39 15.65 -19.10
CA GLN A 7 11.36 15.76 -18.03
C GLN A 7 11.40 17.18 -17.48
N LYS A 8 11.37 17.35 -16.15
CA LYS A 8 11.40 18.69 -15.51
C LYS A 8 12.72 19.44 -15.69
N THR A 9 13.80 18.68 -15.79
CA THR A 9 15.17 19.21 -15.87
C THR A 9 15.97 18.45 -16.92
N ALA A 10 16.97 19.11 -17.52
CA ALA A 10 17.91 18.48 -18.46
C ALA A 10 18.97 17.58 -17.77
N VAL A 11 18.71 17.14 -16.55
CA VAL A 11 19.61 16.30 -15.76
C VAL A 11 19.58 14.87 -16.32
N SER A 12 20.73 14.25 -16.49
CA SER A 12 20.84 12.89 -17.01
C SER A 12 20.22 11.86 -16.04
N ALA A 13 19.69 10.75 -16.59
CA ALA A 13 19.16 9.66 -15.75
C ALA A 13 20.20 9.19 -14.73
N LYS A 14 21.47 9.03 -15.15
CA LYS A 14 22.59 8.66 -14.27
C LYS A 14 22.73 9.56 -13.04
N GLU A 15 22.53 10.86 -13.21
CA GLU A 15 22.65 11.82 -12.11
C GLU A 15 21.44 11.75 -11.17
N LEU A 16 20.24 11.58 -11.72
CA LEU A 16 19.01 11.41 -10.94
C LEU A 16 19.05 10.15 -10.06
N PHE A 17 19.63 9.08 -10.56
CA PHE A 17 19.74 7.80 -9.88
C PHE A 17 21.04 7.62 -9.07
N ARG A 18 21.96 8.57 -9.12
CA ARG A 18 23.31 8.49 -8.53
C ARG A 18 23.33 8.21 -7.02
N HIS A 19 22.38 8.74 -6.28
CA HIS A 19 22.29 8.61 -4.83
C HIS A 19 21.34 7.49 -4.36
N ALA A 20 20.75 6.76 -5.29
CA ALA A 20 19.90 5.64 -4.97
C ALA A 20 20.74 4.39 -4.72
N GLU A 21 20.52 3.73 -3.58
CA GLU A 21 21.16 2.45 -3.25
C GLU A 21 20.50 1.34 -4.08
N PHE A 22 21.05 1.06 -5.27
CA PHE A 22 20.54 0.03 -6.19
C PHE A 22 21.40 -1.23 -6.24
N ASP A 23 22.36 -1.41 -5.33
CA ASP A 23 23.27 -2.57 -5.33
C ASP A 23 22.52 -3.90 -5.36
N ASN A 24 21.34 -3.95 -4.77
CA ASN A 24 20.49 -5.14 -4.76
C ASN A 24 19.99 -5.56 -6.16
N ILE A 25 20.05 -4.69 -7.16
CA ILE A 25 19.67 -5.01 -8.54
C ILE A 25 20.65 -6.01 -9.17
N LEU A 26 21.91 -5.97 -8.73
CA LEU A 26 22.99 -6.87 -9.21
C LEU A 26 22.80 -8.31 -8.74
N LYS A 27 21.94 -8.57 -7.78
CA LYS A 27 21.57 -9.93 -7.36
C LYS A 27 20.80 -10.70 -8.43
N CYS A 28 20.24 -10.00 -9.43
CA CYS A 28 19.48 -10.63 -10.49
C CYS A 28 20.38 -11.34 -11.50
N VAL A 29 20.28 -12.67 -11.55
CA VAL A 29 21.03 -13.53 -12.49
C VAL A 29 20.25 -13.84 -13.77
N HIS A 30 19.13 -13.17 -14.00
CA HIS A 30 18.26 -13.30 -15.17
C HIS A 30 17.74 -14.74 -15.46
N CYS A 31 17.60 -15.59 -14.45
CA CYS A 31 17.19 -17.00 -14.59
C CYS A 31 15.75 -17.19 -15.14
N GLY A 32 14.88 -16.19 -15.01
CA GLY A 32 13.51 -16.21 -15.54
C GLY A 32 12.47 -16.88 -14.64
N LEU A 33 12.81 -17.40 -13.46
CA LEU A 33 11.85 -18.06 -12.55
C LEU A 33 10.71 -17.14 -12.08
N CYS A 34 10.90 -15.83 -12.13
CA CYS A 34 9.88 -14.83 -11.80
C CYS A 34 8.84 -14.59 -12.91
N LEU A 35 9.04 -15.09 -14.13
CA LEU A 35 8.18 -14.79 -15.28
C LEU A 35 6.77 -15.36 -15.08
N GLU A 36 6.67 -16.63 -14.73
CA GLU A 36 5.39 -17.32 -14.52
C GLU A 36 4.55 -16.73 -13.38
N SER A 37 5.20 -16.12 -12.39
CA SER A 37 4.50 -15.49 -11.28
C SER A 37 3.99 -14.08 -11.59
N CYS A 38 4.39 -13.49 -12.72
CA CYS A 38 4.08 -12.10 -13.05
C CYS A 38 2.77 -11.95 -13.83
N PRO A 39 1.72 -11.33 -13.27
CA PRO A 39 0.44 -11.20 -13.99
C PRO A 39 0.57 -10.32 -15.23
N THR A 40 1.35 -9.25 -15.20
CA THR A 40 1.49 -8.36 -16.37
C THR A 40 2.28 -9.02 -17.49
N TYR A 41 3.28 -9.83 -17.20
CA TYR A 41 4.00 -10.59 -18.23
C TYR A 41 3.10 -11.64 -18.89
N ARG A 42 2.33 -12.38 -18.09
CA ARG A 42 1.40 -13.42 -18.60
C ARG A 42 0.30 -12.87 -19.50
N GLU A 43 -0.14 -11.65 -19.27
CA GLU A 43 -1.19 -11.02 -20.07
C GLU A 43 -0.68 -10.29 -21.31
N LEU A 44 0.54 -9.71 -21.25
CA LEU A 44 1.06 -8.85 -22.31
C LEU A 44 2.11 -9.53 -23.18
N ASP A 45 2.72 -10.61 -22.71
CA ASP A 45 3.82 -11.37 -23.38
C ASP A 45 4.97 -10.45 -23.87
N ASP A 46 5.22 -9.35 -23.16
CA ASP A 46 6.31 -8.40 -23.45
C ASP A 46 7.37 -8.49 -22.34
N GLU A 47 8.61 -8.79 -22.74
CA GLU A 47 9.73 -8.93 -21.80
C GLU A 47 9.95 -7.66 -20.98
N LYS A 48 9.69 -6.47 -21.51
CA LYS A 48 9.77 -5.21 -20.76
C LYS A 48 8.77 -5.14 -19.60
N ASP A 49 7.67 -5.88 -19.69
CA ASP A 49 6.65 -5.98 -18.65
C ASP A 49 6.87 -7.16 -17.69
N SER A 50 7.97 -7.91 -17.88
CA SER A 50 8.42 -8.95 -16.96
C SER A 50 9.19 -8.36 -15.76
N PRO A 51 9.28 -9.09 -14.62
CA PRO A 51 10.06 -8.60 -13.48
C PRO A 51 11.55 -8.42 -13.82
N ARG A 52 12.16 -9.37 -14.50
CA ARG A 52 13.58 -9.27 -14.89
C ARG A 52 13.80 -8.20 -15.94
N GLY A 53 12.88 -8.03 -16.88
CA GLY A 53 12.96 -6.96 -17.88
C GLY A 53 12.86 -5.58 -17.24
N ARG A 54 11.94 -5.40 -16.26
CA ARG A 54 11.85 -4.17 -15.47
C ARG A 54 13.11 -3.91 -14.64
N LEU A 55 13.72 -4.94 -14.05
CA LEU A 55 15.03 -4.80 -13.37
C LEU A 55 16.10 -4.34 -14.34
N TYR A 56 16.12 -4.86 -15.57
CA TYR A 56 17.04 -4.42 -16.61
C TYR A 56 16.84 -2.95 -16.97
N LEU A 57 15.58 -2.49 -17.10
CA LEU A 57 15.27 -1.08 -17.34
C LEU A 57 15.73 -0.20 -16.17
N MET A 58 15.47 -0.60 -14.93
CA MET A 58 15.93 0.14 -13.74
C MET A 58 17.44 0.21 -13.68
N ARG A 59 18.13 -0.88 -13.97
CA ARG A 59 19.60 -0.94 -14.05
C ARG A 59 20.13 0.00 -15.14
N GLY A 60 19.54 -0.02 -16.34
CA GLY A 60 19.92 0.85 -17.42
C GLY A 60 19.77 2.35 -17.10
N LEU A 61 18.74 2.72 -16.35
CA LEU A 61 18.57 4.08 -15.81
C LEU A 61 19.67 4.43 -14.80
N TRP A 62 19.97 3.54 -13.88
CA TRP A 62 20.99 3.72 -12.85
C TRP A 62 22.41 3.84 -13.45
N GLU A 63 22.77 2.96 -14.38
CA GLU A 63 24.05 3.01 -15.09
C GLU A 63 24.16 4.20 -16.06
N GLY A 64 23.03 4.84 -16.38
CA GLY A 64 22.94 5.93 -17.38
C GLY A 64 23.00 5.44 -18.82
N ALA A 65 22.82 4.14 -19.05
CA ALA A 65 22.72 3.53 -20.37
C ALA A 65 21.36 3.80 -21.04
N LEU A 66 20.33 4.08 -20.25
CA LEU A 66 18.99 4.45 -20.70
C LEU A 66 18.65 5.86 -20.24
N GLU A 67 17.91 6.56 -21.09
CA GLU A 67 17.32 7.84 -20.74
C GLU A 67 15.92 7.67 -20.14
N LEU A 68 15.49 8.64 -19.34
CA LEU A 68 14.17 8.67 -18.76
C LEU A 68 13.12 9.05 -19.84
N LYS A 69 12.70 8.06 -20.64
CA LYS A 69 11.72 8.20 -21.74
C LYS A 69 10.45 7.41 -21.45
N GLN A 70 9.37 7.74 -22.16
CA GLN A 70 8.08 7.05 -22.07
C GLN A 70 8.21 5.52 -22.20
N SER A 71 9.00 5.04 -23.17
CA SER A 71 9.22 3.60 -23.42
C SER A 71 9.85 2.85 -22.25
N VAL A 72 10.56 3.54 -21.36
CA VAL A 72 11.15 2.99 -20.13
C VAL A 72 10.20 3.13 -18.94
N VAL A 73 9.52 4.28 -18.83
CA VAL A 73 8.61 4.59 -17.71
C VAL A 73 7.33 3.76 -17.77
N GLU A 74 6.81 3.51 -18.97
CA GLU A 74 5.52 2.83 -19.15
C GLU A 74 5.50 1.39 -18.58
N PRO A 75 6.48 0.51 -18.89
CA PRO A 75 6.55 -0.82 -18.28
C PRO A 75 6.66 -0.77 -16.74
N LEU A 76 7.46 0.16 -16.20
CA LEU A 76 7.60 0.35 -14.76
C LEU A 76 6.30 0.81 -14.10
N SER A 77 5.51 1.63 -14.80
CA SER A 77 4.21 2.12 -14.31
C SER A 77 3.11 1.06 -14.39
N ARG A 78 3.14 0.13 -15.35
CA ARG A 78 2.16 -0.95 -15.51
C ARG A 78 2.28 -2.02 -14.44
N CYS A 79 3.42 -2.14 -13.75
CA CYS A 79 3.58 -3.10 -12.68
C CYS A 79 2.54 -2.85 -11.57
N VAL A 80 1.79 -3.88 -11.18
CA VAL A 80 0.77 -3.79 -10.12
C VAL A 80 1.35 -3.93 -8.71
N ASP A 81 2.68 -4.10 -8.60
CA ASP A 81 3.42 -4.23 -7.34
C ASP A 81 2.91 -5.35 -6.41
N CYS A 82 2.48 -6.46 -7.00
CA CYS A 82 1.99 -7.62 -6.25
C CYS A 82 3.10 -8.41 -5.55
N ARG A 83 4.36 -8.18 -5.90
CA ARG A 83 5.59 -8.81 -5.35
C ARG A 83 5.66 -10.34 -5.45
N ALA A 84 4.79 -10.98 -6.21
CA ALA A 84 4.85 -12.43 -6.44
C ALA A 84 6.21 -12.88 -7.01
N CYS A 85 6.87 -12.01 -7.76
CA CYS A 85 8.22 -12.25 -8.30
C CYS A 85 9.31 -12.33 -7.22
N GLU A 86 9.13 -11.69 -6.06
CA GLU A 86 10.08 -11.80 -4.94
C GLU A 86 10.05 -13.19 -4.32
N SER A 87 8.84 -13.72 -4.09
CA SER A 87 8.65 -15.07 -3.56
C SER A 87 9.19 -16.15 -4.51
N ALA A 88 9.19 -15.89 -5.81
CA ALA A 88 9.70 -16.80 -6.84
C ALA A 88 11.22 -16.65 -7.08
N CYS A 89 11.86 -15.62 -6.48
CA CYS A 89 13.25 -15.30 -6.77
C CYS A 89 14.22 -16.08 -5.86
N PRO A 90 15.04 -17.02 -6.40
CA PRO A 90 16.02 -17.75 -5.60
C PRO A 90 17.18 -16.87 -5.13
N SER A 91 17.46 -15.77 -5.86
CA SER A 91 18.51 -14.81 -5.52
C SER A 91 18.06 -13.75 -4.50
N GLY A 92 16.80 -13.75 -4.07
CA GLY A 92 16.28 -12.82 -3.07
C GLY A 92 16.37 -11.35 -3.48
N VAL A 93 16.06 -11.01 -4.74
CA VAL A 93 16.03 -9.63 -5.22
C VAL A 93 14.85 -8.91 -4.58
N PRO A 94 15.04 -7.82 -3.84
CA PRO A 94 13.96 -7.02 -3.25
C PRO A 94 13.31 -6.12 -4.33
N TYR A 95 12.56 -6.72 -5.20
CA TYR A 95 12.00 -6.09 -6.41
C TYR A 95 11.08 -4.91 -6.07
N GLY A 96 10.21 -5.04 -5.06
CA GLY A 96 9.29 -3.99 -4.66
C GLY A 96 10.01 -2.74 -4.18
N GLU A 97 11.04 -2.89 -3.34
CA GLU A 97 11.86 -1.78 -2.87
C GLU A 97 12.52 -1.03 -4.03
N LEU A 98 13.10 -1.77 -4.99
CA LEU A 98 13.75 -1.20 -6.16
C LEU A 98 12.74 -0.46 -7.07
N LEU A 99 11.56 -1.05 -7.28
CA LEU A 99 10.50 -0.45 -8.07
C LEU A 99 9.97 0.83 -7.43
N GLU A 100 9.70 0.81 -6.14
CA GLU A 100 9.17 1.96 -5.41
C GLU A 100 10.17 3.14 -5.36
N LYS A 101 11.45 2.84 -5.14
CA LYS A 101 12.52 3.86 -5.24
C LYS A 101 12.56 4.47 -6.64
N THR A 102 12.52 3.61 -7.67
CA THR A 102 12.54 4.06 -9.07
C THR A 102 11.33 4.92 -9.40
N ARG A 103 10.12 4.50 -8.99
CA ARG A 103 8.89 5.28 -9.18
C ARG A 103 8.93 6.62 -8.46
N GLY A 104 9.53 6.68 -7.27
CA GLY A 104 9.75 7.93 -6.55
C GLY A 104 10.59 8.92 -7.36
N ILE A 105 11.75 8.49 -7.85
CA ILE A 105 12.64 9.30 -8.67
C ILE A 105 11.94 9.76 -9.96
N ILE A 106 11.22 8.85 -10.63
CA ILE A 106 10.44 9.20 -11.84
C ILE A 106 9.40 10.28 -11.52
N PHE A 107 8.65 10.10 -10.43
CA PHE A 107 7.60 11.02 -10.02
C PHE A 107 8.13 12.44 -9.74
N GLU A 108 9.26 12.54 -9.04
CA GLU A 108 9.88 13.81 -8.69
C GLU A 108 10.41 14.55 -9.93
N ASN A 109 10.88 13.82 -10.95
CA ASN A 109 11.57 14.36 -12.10
C ASN A 109 10.73 14.43 -13.39
N THR A 110 9.44 14.07 -13.33
CA THR A 110 8.53 14.16 -14.47
C THR A 110 7.51 15.27 -14.29
N THR A 111 7.16 15.96 -15.39
CA THR A 111 6.05 16.90 -15.40
C THR A 111 4.75 16.15 -15.69
N GLN A 112 3.77 16.32 -14.81
CA GLN A 112 2.43 15.79 -15.02
C GLN A 112 1.57 16.82 -15.73
N SER A 113 0.65 16.37 -16.59
CA SER A 113 -0.36 17.26 -17.16
C SER A 113 -1.19 17.90 -16.04
N LEU A 114 -1.75 19.10 -16.32
CA LEU A 114 -2.58 19.81 -15.33
C LEU A 114 -3.74 18.93 -14.83
N LYS A 115 -4.37 18.18 -15.76
CA LYS A 115 -5.48 17.26 -15.43
C LYS A 115 -5.05 16.15 -14.47
N GLU A 116 -3.92 15.51 -14.75
CA GLU A 116 -3.36 14.44 -13.90
C GLU A 116 -2.95 14.98 -12.52
N ARG A 117 -2.36 16.16 -12.47
CA ARG A 117 -1.96 16.82 -11.23
C ARG A 117 -3.18 17.12 -10.36
N VAL A 118 -4.23 17.67 -10.95
CA VAL A 118 -5.49 17.97 -10.24
C VAL A 118 -6.15 16.67 -9.76
N LEU A 119 -6.29 15.67 -10.63
CA LEU A 119 -6.89 14.38 -10.29
C LEU A 119 -6.12 13.68 -9.16
N ARG A 120 -4.79 13.62 -9.26
CA ARG A 120 -3.95 13.05 -8.20
C ARG A 120 -4.11 13.82 -6.88
N ARG A 121 -4.11 15.15 -6.92
CA ARG A 121 -4.29 15.97 -5.73
C ARG A 121 -5.63 15.71 -5.05
N LEU A 122 -6.70 15.61 -5.83
CA LEU A 122 -8.04 15.32 -5.32
C LEU A 122 -8.15 13.91 -4.75
N LEU A 123 -7.63 12.89 -5.45
CA LEU A 123 -7.72 11.51 -5.02
C LEU A 123 -6.70 11.20 -3.92
N LEU A 124 -5.40 11.35 -4.20
CA LEU A 124 -4.36 10.89 -3.29
C LEU A 124 -4.26 11.80 -2.06
N LYS A 125 -4.12 13.12 -2.22
CA LYS A 125 -3.99 14.05 -1.08
C LYS A 125 -5.34 14.43 -0.44
N GLY A 126 -6.43 14.43 -1.20
CA GLY A 126 -7.77 14.71 -0.67
C GLY A 126 -8.44 13.47 -0.10
N LEU A 127 -8.93 12.60 -0.98
CA LEU A 127 -9.79 11.49 -0.59
C LEU A 127 -9.09 10.46 0.32
N PHE A 128 -7.90 9.97 -0.08
CA PHE A 128 -7.20 8.90 0.68
C PHE A 128 -6.52 9.39 1.96
N CYS A 129 -6.21 10.68 2.07
CA CYS A 129 -5.64 11.25 3.29
C CYS A 129 -6.70 11.69 4.31
N SER A 130 -7.98 11.78 3.93
CA SER A 130 -9.06 12.26 4.79
C SER A 130 -10.11 11.19 5.06
N THR A 131 -10.17 10.74 6.31
CA THR A 131 -11.21 9.79 6.76
C THR A 131 -12.62 10.35 6.52
N ARG A 132 -12.84 11.65 6.77
CA ARG A 132 -14.15 12.28 6.58
C ARG A 132 -14.60 12.26 5.12
N LEU A 133 -13.71 12.63 4.19
CA LEU A 133 -14.01 12.59 2.76
C LEU A 133 -14.23 11.15 2.27
N MET A 134 -13.47 10.18 2.78
CA MET A 134 -13.65 8.77 2.44
C MET A 134 -15.03 8.26 2.87
N ILE A 135 -15.46 8.58 4.09
CA ILE A 135 -16.80 8.19 4.60
C ILE A 135 -17.90 8.87 3.78
N THR A 136 -17.77 10.15 3.49
CA THR A 136 -18.74 10.89 2.67
C THR A 136 -18.85 10.30 1.27
N ALA A 137 -17.71 10.01 0.63
CA ALA A 137 -17.67 9.35 -0.68
C ALA A 137 -18.31 7.95 -0.64
N SER A 138 -18.02 7.15 0.41
CA SER A 138 -18.60 5.82 0.57
C SER A 138 -20.12 5.87 0.75
N TYR A 139 -20.64 6.87 1.45
CA TYR A 139 -22.08 7.08 1.60
C TYR A 139 -22.76 7.38 0.25
N PHE A 140 -22.18 8.28 -0.54
CA PHE A 140 -22.70 8.56 -1.89
C PHE A 140 -22.61 7.34 -2.82
N LEU A 141 -21.51 6.59 -2.76
CA LEU A 141 -21.35 5.35 -3.53
C LEU A 141 -22.38 4.29 -3.10
N LYS A 142 -22.69 4.20 -1.82
CA LYS A 142 -23.76 3.33 -1.32
C LYS A 142 -25.11 3.73 -1.88
N ILE A 143 -25.48 5.02 -1.81
CA ILE A 143 -26.73 5.53 -2.40
C ILE A 143 -26.77 5.19 -3.89
N TYR A 144 -25.70 5.50 -4.63
CA TYR A 144 -25.58 5.15 -6.03
C TYR A 144 -25.82 3.67 -6.29
N ALA A 145 -25.17 2.78 -5.53
CA ALA A 145 -25.32 1.34 -5.69
C ALA A 145 -26.76 0.85 -5.38
N THR A 146 -27.46 1.48 -4.42
CA THR A 146 -28.83 1.11 -4.03
C THR A 146 -29.90 1.66 -4.96
N THR A 147 -29.66 2.75 -5.69
CA THR A 147 -30.63 3.35 -6.62
C THR A 147 -30.91 2.52 -7.87
N GLY A 148 -30.15 1.46 -8.11
CA GLY A 148 -30.27 0.66 -9.33
C GLY A 148 -29.65 1.32 -10.58
N LEU A 149 -29.11 2.52 -10.49
CA LEU A 149 -28.39 3.21 -11.58
C LEU A 149 -27.26 2.35 -12.17
N PRO A 150 -26.43 1.63 -11.40
CA PRO A 150 -25.44 0.71 -11.96
C PRO A 150 -26.06 -0.35 -12.86
N LYS A 151 -27.21 -0.93 -12.45
CA LYS A 151 -27.94 -1.92 -13.26
C LYS A 151 -28.50 -1.32 -14.53
N LEU A 152 -29.00 -0.10 -14.46
CA LEU A 152 -29.48 0.66 -15.63
C LEU A 152 -28.34 0.89 -16.63
N ILE A 153 -27.18 1.35 -16.16
CA ILE A 153 -25.99 1.57 -17.00
C ILE A 153 -25.48 0.27 -17.62
N THR A 154 -25.43 -0.83 -16.85
CA THR A 154 -24.83 -2.08 -17.33
C THR A 154 -25.76 -2.91 -18.22
N LYS A 155 -27.09 -2.82 -18.04
CA LYS A 155 -28.06 -3.72 -18.68
C LYS A 155 -28.89 -3.08 -19.78
N THR A 156 -28.83 -1.74 -19.96
CA THR A 156 -29.67 -1.04 -20.92
C THR A 156 -28.86 -0.34 -22.02
N PHE A 157 -29.57 0.20 -23.02
CA PHE A 157 -29.00 1.02 -24.09
C PHE A 157 -28.18 2.22 -23.55
N VAL A 158 -28.51 2.72 -22.37
CA VAL A 158 -27.78 3.82 -21.70
C VAL A 158 -26.29 3.50 -21.53
N GLY A 159 -25.94 2.23 -21.30
CA GLY A 159 -24.54 1.79 -21.20
C GLY A 159 -23.74 2.01 -22.49
N LYS A 160 -24.38 2.05 -23.66
CA LYS A 160 -23.70 2.32 -24.93
C LYS A 160 -23.22 3.76 -25.09
N LEU A 161 -23.76 4.70 -24.28
CA LEU A 161 -23.36 6.10 -24.23
C LEU A 161 -22.06 6.32 -23.43
N PHE A 162 -21.64 5.32 -22.66
CA PHE A 162 -20.42 5.37 -21.83
C PHE A 162 -19.29 4.52 -22.40
N PRO A 163 -18.03 4.88 -22.16
CA PRO A 163 -16.89 4.03 -22.52
C PRO A 163 -17.01 2.61 -21.90
N ARG A 164 -16.61 1.59 -22.64
CA ARG A 164 -16.66 0.20 -22.16
C ARG A 164 -15.94 -0.01 -20.82
N SER A 165 -14.83 0.69 -20.62
CA SER A 165 -14.09 0.68 -19.34
C SER A 165 -14.92 1.18 -18.18
N PHE A 166 -15.73 2.22 -18.36
CA PHE A 166 -16.62 2.75 -17.34
C PHE A 166 -17.73 1.75 -16.98
N VAL A 167 -18.35 1.13 -18.00
CA VAL A 167 -19.37 0.09 -17.77
C VAL A 167 -18.79 -1.10 -17.03
N PHE A 168 -17.58 -1.54 -17.39
CA PHE A 168 -16.89 -2.63 -16.69
C PHE A 168 -16.60 -2.28 -15.22
N GLN A 169 -16.16 -1.06 -14.93
CA GLN A 169 -15.88 -0.61 -13.56
C GLN A 169 -17.10 -0.68 -12.65
N GLN A 170 -18.34 -0.59 -13.18
CA GLN A 170 -19.55 -0.74 -12.36
C GLN A 170 -19.67 -2.13 -11.72
N HIS A 171 -19.14 -3.17 -12.36
CA HIS A 171 -19.12 -4.54 -11.83
C HIS A 171 -18.08 -4.74 -10.73
N LEU A 172 -17.08 -3.85 -10.65
CA LEU A 172 -16.00 -3.89 -9.66
C LEU A 172 -16.26 -3.05 -8.42
N LEU A 173 -17.41 -2.34 -8.37
CA LEU A 173 -17.74 -1.52 -7.21
C LEU A 173 -17.97 -2.40 -5.97
N PRO A 174 -17.23 -2.20 -4.89
CA PRO A 174 -17.45 -2.92 -3.64
C PRO A 174 -18.77 -2.51 -2.99
N ASN A 175 -19.29 -3.36 -2.13
CA ASN A 175 -20.48 -3.08 -1.35
C ASN A 175 -20.11 -2.16 -0.17
N PHE A 176 -20.33 -0.87 -0.35
CA PHE A 176 -20.09 0.10 0.72
C PHE A 176 -21.16 -0.02 1.82
N SER A 177 -20.73 -0.23 3.05
CA SER A 177 -21.63 -0.24 4.21
C SER A 177 -22.16 1.16 4.55
N GLY A 178 -21.44 2.21 4.14
CA GLY A 178 -21.68 3.61 4.52
C GLY A 178 -21.37 3.87 6.00
N LYS A 179 -20.73 2.92 6.69
CA LYS A 179 -20.30 3.03 8.08
C LYS A 179 -18.81 2.80 8.16
N SER A 180 -18.10 3.58 8.96
CA SER A 180 -16.68 3.42 9.24
C SER A 180 -16.52 2.57 10.49
N PHE A 181 -15.77 1.49 10.40
CA PHE A 181 -15.37 0.67 11.54
C PHE A 181 -14.59 1.49 12.56
N LYS A 182 -13.62 2.25 12.08
CA LYS A 182 -12.77 3.10 12.93
C LYS A 182 -13.58 4.10 13.75
N LEU A 183 -14.56 4.80 13.13
CA LEU A 183 -15.38 5.74 13.86
C LEU A 183 -16.27 5.08 14.90
N LYS A 184 -16.75 3.86 14.62
CA LYS A 184 -17.60 3.10 15.58
C LYS A 184 -16.81 2.69 16.81
N TYR A 185 -15.54 2.35 16.65
CA TYR A 185 -14.68 1.82 17.72
C TYR A 185 -13.50 2.76 18.07
N ALA A 186 -13.59 4.04 17.68
CA ALA A 186 -12.52 5.02 17.91
C ALA A 186 -12.07 5.04 19.37
N ASP A 187 -10.78 4.81 19.59
CA ASP A 187 -10.12 4.78 20.89
C ASP A 187 -10.72 3.80 21.92
N ALA A 188 -11.55 2.87 21.44
CA ALA A 188 -12.06 1.80 22.27
C ALA A 188 -10.93 0.82 22.63
N VAL A 189 -10.93 0.41 23.89
CA VAL A 189 -10.14 -0.71 24.39
C VAL A 189 -11.13 -1.83 24.70
N ILE A 190 -11.10 -2.88 23.89
CA ILE A 190 -12.03 -3.99 23.99
C ILE A 190 -11.28 -5.14 24.65
N SER A 191 -11.59 -5.39 25.92
CA SER A 191 -10.99 -6.45 26.73
C SER A 191 -11.93 -7.63 26.85
N SER A 192 -11.39 -8.85 26.75
CA SER A 192 -12.10 -10.08 27.04
C SER A 192 -12.17 -10.32 28.55
N GLU A 193 -13.34 -10.64 29.07
CA GLU A 193 -13.50 -11.21 30.41
C GLU A 193 -13.11 -12.70 30.45
N ALA A 194 -13.00 -13.33 29.28
CA ALA A 194 -12.65 -14.73 29.15
C ALA A 194 -11.14 -14.91 29.25
N SER A 195 -10.63 -14.94 30.46
CA SER A 195 -9.26 -15.38 30.68
C SER A 195 -9.26 -16.43 31.76
N GLU A 196 -8.98 -17.68 31.37
CA GLU A 196 -8.25 -18.58 32.29
C GLU A 196 -7.74 -19.84 31.61
N LYS A 197 -8.16 -20.17 30.40
CA LYS A 197 -7.73 -21.43 29.75
C LYS A 197 -7.41 -21.25 28.26
N ILE A 198 -6.37 -20.46 27.94
CA ILE A 198 -5.75 -20.57 26.60
C ILE A 198 -4.63 -21.57 26.74
N GLU A 199 -4.81 -22.78 26.19
CA GLU A 199 -3.72 -23.72 26.05
C GLU A 199 -2.63 -23.11 25.16
N PRO A 200 -1.34 -23.25 25.52
CA PRO A 200 -0.26 -22.66 24.76
C PRO A 200 -0.22 -23.27 23.36
N TYR A 201 -0.33 -22.45 22.33
CA TYR A 201 -0.15 -22.86 20.95
C TYR A 201 1.29 -23.36 20.75
N THR A 202 1.45 -24.64 20.49
CA THR A 202 2.71 -25.23 20.05
C THR A 202 2.79 -25.11 18.54
N GLY A 203 3.51 -24.09 18.04
CA GLY A 203 3.81 -23.95 16.60
C GLY A 203 4.59 -25.14 16.05
N PRO A 204 4.74 -25.28 14.72
CA PRO A 204 5.43 -26.38 14.06
C PRO A 204 6.88 -26.61 14.54
N SER A 205 7.49 -25.67 15.22
CA SER A 205 8.85 -25.75 15.79
C SER A 205 8.90 -26.30 17.22
N GLY A 206 7.80 -26.75 17.80
CA GLY A 206 7.73 -27.31 19.16
C GLY A 206 8.09 -26.35 20.29
N LYS A 207 8.41 -25.10 20.01
CA LYS A 207 8.71 -24.08 21.02
C LYS A 207 7.40 -23.40 21.44
N SER A 208 6.84 -23.85 22.56
CA SER A 208 5.75 -23.14 23.22
C SER A 208 6.23 -21.76 23.67
N LYS A 209 5.88 -20.71 22.95
CA LYS A 209 5.94 -19.36 23.51
C LYS A 209 4.71 -19.20 24.38
N ARG A 210 4.88 -19.22 25.70
CA ARG A 210 3.84 -18.83 26.63
C ARG A 210 3.37 -17.42 26.22
N LEU A 211 2.19 -17.30 25.60
CA LEU A 211 1.56 -16.01 25.41
C LEU A 211 1.40 -15.35 26.78
N LYS A 212 1.76 -14.08 26.88
CA LYS A 212 1.41 -13.27 28.06
C LYS A 212 -0.09 -13.44 28.31
N SER A 213 -0.52 -13.39 29.54
CA SER A 213 -1.90 -13.69 29.94
C SER A 213 -2.99 -12.92 29.19
N LYS A 214 -2.70 -11.80 28.54
CA LYS A 214 -3.60 -11.01 27.68
C LYS A 214 -2.76 -10.19 26.68
N PRO A 215 -2.52 -10.69 25.44
CA PRO A 215 -1.81 -9.90 24.44
C PRO A 215 -2.64 -8.67 24.05
N ARG A 216 -1.98 -7.52 24.02
CA ARG A 216 -2.58 -6.25 23.63
C ARG A 216 -2.26 -5.94 22.18
N VAL A 217 -3.28 -5.88 21.33
CA VAL A 217 -3.12 -5.74 19.89
C VAL A 217 -3.78 -4.48 19.35
N GLY A 218 -3.09 -3.78 18.45
CA GLY A 218 -3.65 -2.66 17.73
C GLY A 218 -4.33 -3.12 16.45
N MET A 219 -5.55 -2.68 16.18
CA MET A 219 -6.25 -3.00 14.93
C MET A 219 -6.11 -1.85 13.94
N PHE A 220 -5.44 -2.12 12.83
CA PHE A 220 -5.30 -1.19 11.72
C PHE A 220 -6.40 -1.42 10.69
N SER A 221 -7.37 -0.50 10.60
CA SER A 221 -8.53 -0.61 9.70
C SER A 221 -8.23 -0.21 8.25
N GLY A 222 -7.17 0.57 8.04
CA GLY A 222 -6.85 1.12 6.73
C GLY A 222 -7.75 2.29 6.32
N CYS A 223 -7.83 2.54 5.01
CA CYS A 223 -8.66 3.62 4.45
C CYS A 223 -9.90 3.08 3.71
N ILE A 224 -9.71 2.23 2.70
CA ILE A 224 -10.81 1.67 1.90
C ILE A 224 -11.56 0.60 2.68
N MET A 225 -10.85 -0.39 3.27
CA MET A 225 -11.49 -1.46 4.04
C MET A 225 -12.28 -0.96 5.25
N ASP A 226 -11.89 0.17 5.84
CA ASP A 226 -12.61 0.81 6.93
C ASP A 226 -14.09 1.08 6.58
N VAL A 227 -14.38 1.41 5.31
CA VAL A 227 -15.72 1.77 4.85
C VAL A 227 -16.37 0.74 3.92
N SER A 228 -15.59 -0.11 3.25
CA SER A 228 -16.12 -1.15 2.35
C SER A 228 -16.33 -2.48 3.10
N GLU A 229 -15.39 -2.85 3.96
CA GLU A 229 -15.31 -4.17 4.59
C GLU A 229 -15.39 -4.08 6.13
N ALA A 230 -16.17 -3.14 6.66
CA ALA A 230 -16.35 -2.95 8.09
C ALA A 230 -16.79 -4.24 8.82
N ALA A 231 -17.60 -5.09 8.17
CA ALA A 231 -18.04 -6.37 8.71
C ALA A 231 -16.88 -7.37 8.93
N ILE A 232 -15.88 -7.37 8.03
CA ILE A 232 -14.69 -8.21 8.20
C ILE A 232 -13.88 -7.73 9.42
N HIS A 233 -13.75 -6.42 9.59
CA HIS A 233 -13.10 -5.85 10.77
C HIS A 233 -13.84 -6.23 12.07
N GLU A 234 -15.16 -6.18 12.07
CA GLU A 234 -15.98 -6.59 13.22
C GLU A 234 -15.82 -8.08 13.55
N SER A 235 -15.81 -8.94 12.53
CA SER A 235 -15.56 -10.38 12.72
C SER A 235 -14.17 -10.65 13.29
N THR A 236 -13.15 -9.93 12.79
CA THR A 236 -11.78 -10.02 13.31
C THR A 236 -11.69 -9.55 14.74
N LEU A 237 -12.37 -8.46 15.09
CA LEU A 237 -12.45 -7.96 16.45
C LEU A 237 -13.08 -9.00 17.38
N THR A 238 -14.20 -9.62 16.96
CA THR A 238 -14.88 -10.68 17.71
C THR A 238 -13.96 -11.89 17.93
N LEU A 239 -13.23 -12.30 16.89
CA LEU A 239 -12.28 -13.40 16.98
C LEU A 239 -11.15 -13.10 17.97
N LEU A 240 -10.53 -11.93 17.86
CA LEU A 240 -9.44 -11.49 18.75
C LEU A 240 -9.93 -11.43 20.21
N HIS A 241 -11.15 -10.94 20.43
CA HIS A 241 -11.76 -10.91 21.74
C HIS A 241 -11.99 -12.35 22.28
N HIS A 242 -12.45 -13.27 21.44
CA HIS A 242 -12.68 -14.67 21.83
C HIS A 242 -11.40 -15.41 22.23
N ILE A 243 -10.29 -15.12 21.58
CA ILE A 243 -8.98 -15.70 21.93
C ILE A 243 -8.26 -14.97 23.07
N GLY A 244 -8.94 -14.03 23.72
CA GLY A 244 -8.44 -13.36 24.93
C GLY A 244 -7.55 -12.17 24.70
N CYS A 245 -7.48 -11.62 23.48
CA CYS A 245 -6.72 -10.40 23.22
C CYS A 245 -7.43 -9.16 23.75
N GLU A 246 -6.64 -8.20 24.24
CA GLU A 246 -7.09 -6.83 24.43
C GLU A 246 -6.88 -6.08 23.10
N VAL A 247 -7.96 -5.59 22.47
CA VAL A 247 -7.90 -4.95 21.18
C VAL A 247 -8.08 -3.44 21.30
N VAL A 248 -7.15 -2.68 20.72
CA VAL A 248 -7.18 -1.22 20.69
C VAL A 248 -7.37 -0.77 19.24
N VAL A 249 -8.32 0.14 19.01
CA VAL A 249 -8.59 0.74 17.70
C VAL A 249 -8.28 2.23 17.75
N PRO A 250 -7.06 2.67 17.36
CA PRO A 250 -6.72 4.11 17.40
C PRO A 250 -7.62 4.91 16.46
N GLY A 251 -8.32 5.91 16.98
CA GLY A 251 -9.21 6.78 16.18
C GLY A 251 -8.47 7.71 15.23
N ASN A 252 -7.23 8.05 15.55
CA ASN A 252 -6.37 8.96 14.79
C ASN A 252 -5.50 8.27 13.72
N GLN A 253 -5.62 6.94 13.54
CA GLN A 253 -4.96 6.23 12.44
C GLN A 253 -5.42 6.75 11.07
N VAL A 254 -4.52 6.71 10.09
CA VAL A 254 -4.78 7.19 8.72
C VAL A 254 -4.44 6.10 7.68
N CYS A 255 -4.49 6.43 6.38
CA CYS A 255 -4.07 5.50 5.31
C CYS A 255 -2.64 4.98 5.57
N CYS A 256 -2.37 3.71 5.26
CA CYS A 256 -1.01 3.13 5.38
C CYS A 256 0.02 3.78 4.45
N GLY A 257 -0.41 4.49 3.42
CA GLY A 257 0.49 5.12 2.45
C GLY A 257 0.88 4.25 1.25
N ALA A 258 0.52 2.98 1.19
CA ALA A 258 0.90 2.08 0.09
C ALA A 258 0.55 2.66 -1.29
N ILE A 259 -0.66 3.16 -1.49
CA ILE A 259 -1.08 3.74 -2.77
C ILE A 259 -0.24 4.95 -3.17
N HIS A 260 0.27 5.71 -2.19
CA HIS A 260 1.14 6.86 -2.43
C HIS A 260 2.54 6.39 -2.86
N VAL A 261 3.12 5.41 -2.15
CA VAL A 261 4.41 4.80 -2.51
C VAL A 261 4.36 4.19 -3.92
N HIS A 262 3.35 3.38 -4.19
CA HIS A 262 3.16 2.75 -5.51
C HIS A 262 2.94 3.77 -6.64
N SER A 263 2.46 4.97 -6.29
CA SER A 263 2.30 6.09 -7.23
C SER A 263 3.54 7.00 -7.31
N GLY A 264 4.58 6.73 -6.51
CA GLY A 264 5.82 7.51 -6.43
C GLY A 264 5.76 8.72 -5.49
N ASP A 265 4.62 9.02 -4.86
CA ASP A 265 4.47 10.14 -3.89
C ASP A 265 4.98 9.71 -2.50
N ARG A 266 6.31 9.54 -2.39
CA ARG A 266 6.96 9.08 -1.16
C ARG A 266 6.87 10.10 -0.02
N GLU A 267 6.79 11.40 -0.35
CA GLU A 267 6.65 12.47 0.65
C GLU A 267 5.33 12.34 1.42
N THR A 268 4.21 12.25 0.70
CA THR A 268 2.89 12.03 1.34
C THR A 268 2.84 10.70 2.11
N ALA A 269 3.49 9.65 1.59
CA ALA A 269 3.58 8.37 2.30
C ALA A 269 4.33 8.49 3.63
N ARG A 270 5.43 9.26 3.70
CA ARG A 270 6.16 9.55 4.95
C ARG A 270 5.28 10.27 5.97
N GLU A 271 4.56 11.30 5.53
CA GLU A 271 3.64 12.02 6.41
C GLU A 271 2.57 11.11 7.02
N LEU A 272 2.02 10.20 6.21
CA LEU A 272 1.02 9.22 6.66
C LEU A 272 1.63 8.19 7.61
N ALA A 273 2.84 7.70 7.30
CA ALA A 273 3.56 6.77 8.15
C ALA A 273 3.80 7.39 9.54
N LEU A 274 4.27 8.63 9.62
CA LEU A 274 4.46 9.33 10.90
C LEU A 274 3.18 9.44 11.72
N LYS A 275 2.07 9.79 11.08
CA LYS A 275 0.77 9.87 11.77
C LYS A 275 0.35 8.52 12.34
N ASN A 276 0.59 7.43 11.60
CA ASN A 276 0.29 6.09 12.08
C ASN A 276 1.23 5.66 13.20
N LEU A 277 2.52 5.93 13.11
CA LEU A 277 3.48 5.67 14.18
C LEU A 277 3.05 6.36 15.47
N VAL A 278 2.71 7.65 15.40
CA VAL A 278 2.18 8.40 16.56
C VAL A 278 0.86 7.82 17.07
N ALA A 279 0.01 7.29 16.18
CA ALA A 279 -1.27 6.72 16.59
C ALA A 279 -1.13 5.41 17.37
N PHE A 280 -0.14 4.57 17.05
CA PHE A 280 0.01 3.22 17.61
C PHE A 280 1.06 3.14 18.74
N GLU A 281 2.12 3.94 18.69
CA GLU A 281 3.25 3.87 19.63
C GLU A 281 2.88 4.01 21.11
N PRO A 282 2.08 5.03 21.53
CA PRO A 282 1.84 5.27 22.95
C PRO A 282 0.98 4.19 23.61
N ARG A 283 0.55 3.17 22.85
CA ARG A 283 -0.45 2.20 23.31
C ARG A 283 0.15 0.90 23.85
N HIS A 284 1.47 0.76 23.85
CA HIS A 284 2.19 -0.44 24.35
C HIS A 284 1.61 -1.74 23.79
N LEU A 285 1.62 -1.89 22.46
CA LEU A 285 1.04 -3.01 21.76
C LEU A 285 2.07 -4.16 21.62
N ASP A 286 1.59 -5.40 21.73
CA ASP A 286 2.38 -6.59 21.40
C ASP A 286 2.42 -6.85 19.88
N ALA A 287 1.39 -6.40 19.13
CA ALA A 287 1.32 -6.51 17.68
C ALA A 287 0.32 -5.53 17.08
N ILE A 288 0.46 -5.26 15.77
CA ILE A 288 -0.55 -4.58 14.95
C ILE A 288 -1.15 -5.60 13.98
N ILE A 289 -2.48 -5.65 13.92
CA ILE A 289 -3.24 -6.56 13.07
C ILE A 289 -3.96 -5.76 12.00
N THR A 290 -3.90 -6.23 10.77
CA THR A 290 -4.64 -5.67 9.63
C THR A 290 -5.18 -6.77 8.74
N ASN A 291 -6.36 -6.57 8.17
CA ASN A 291 -7.00 -7.50 7.23
C ASN A 291 -6.55 -7.26 5.77
N ALA A 292 -5.86 -6.14 5.49
CA ALA A 292 -5.39 -5.81 4.16
C ALA A 292 -3.90 -6.14 4.01
N ALA A 293 -3.55 -7.13 3.17
CA ALA A 293 -2.18 -7.56 2.94
C ALA A 293 -1.26 -6.40 2.47
N GLY A 294 -1.73 -5.55 1.56
CA GLY A 294 -0.98 -4.38 1.09
C GLY A 294 -0.72 -3.36 2.19
N CYS A 295 -1.68 -3.15 3.11
CA CYS A 295 -1.44 -2.31 4.28
C CYS A 295 -0.41 -2.95 5.22
N GLY A 296 -0.49 -4.27 5.45
CA GLY A 296 0.45 -4.99 6.30
C GLY A 296 1.88 -4.97 5.76
N ALA A 297 2.06 -5.13 4.46
CA ALA A 297 3.36 -5.00 3.80
C ALA A 297 3.92 -3.58 4.00
N GLN A 298 3.12 -2.55 3.72
CA GLN A 298 3.54 -1.16 3.86
C GLN A 298 3.91 -0.79 5.30
N LEU A 299 3.14 -1.25 6.29
CA LEU A 299 3.44 -1.02 7.72
C LEU A 299 4.80 -1.61 8.10
N LYS A 300 5.13 -2.81 7.63
CA LYS A 300 6.42 -3.47 7.86
C LYS A 300 7.60 -2.76 7.19
N GLU A 301 7.33 -1.98 6.15
CA GLU A 301 8.34 -1.30 5.33
C GLU A 301 8.42 0.20 5.59
N TYR A 302 7.79 0.70 6.65
CA TYR A 302 7.88 2.11 7.00
C TYR A 302 9.32 2.60 7.17
N ASN A 303 10.23 1.74 7.67
CA ASN A 303 11.65 2.04 7.76
C ASN A 303 12.29 2.39 6.40
N LEU A 304 11.80 1.83 5.28
CA LEU A 304 12.31 2.12 3.93
C LEU A 304 11.87 3.50 3.40
N LEU A 305 10.89 4.13 4.04
CA LEU A 305 10.45 5.48 3.70
C LEU A 305 11.39 6.55 4.24
N PHE A 306 12.11 6.24 5.34
CA PHE A 306 13.01 7.16 5.99
C PHE A 306 14.45 6.81 5.62
N SER A 307 15.24 7.82 5.25
CA SER A 307 16.69 7.65 5.07
C SER A 307 17.33 7.35 6.43
N LYS A 308 18.55 6.78 6.42
CA LYS A 308 19.35 6.55 7.64
C LYS A 308 19.71 7.84 8.39
N GLU A 309 19.40 9.01 7.84
CA GLU A 309 19.54 10.30 8.49
C GLU A 309 18.53 10.43 9.61
N THR A 310 19.02 10.83 10.75
CA THR A 310 18.28 11.09 11.98
C THR A 310 17.01 11.89 11.71
N PHE A 311 15.89 11.34 12.09
CA PHE A 311 14.62 12.01 12.03
C PHE A 311 14.55 13.01 13.20
N GLU A 312 14.80 14.28 12.93
CA GLU A 312 14.48 15.36 13.85
C GLU A 312 13.00 15.70 13.75
N ASP A 313 12.18 15.07 14.57
CA ASP A 313 10.84 15.56 14.81
C ASP A 313 10.91 16.80 15.70
N LYS A 314 10.01 17.75 15.48
CA LYS A 314 9.84 18.96 16.32
C LYS A 314 9.58 18.67 17.81
N LYS A 315 9.56 17.41 18.21
CA LYS A 315 9.31 16.91 19.58
C LYS A 315 10.41 16.01 20.16
N GLY A 316 11.54 15.84 19.51
CA GLY A 316 12.67 15.05 20.04
C GLY A 316 13.18 13.99 19.05
N VAL A 317 14.50 13.82 19.05
CA VAL A 317 15.22 12.89 18.18
C VAL A 317 14.87 11.45 18.55
N ARG A 318 14.33 10.68 17.59
CA ARG A 318 14.24 9.22 17.70
C ARG A 318 14.98 8.58 16.52
N SER A 319 15.81 7.58 16.82
CA SER A 319 16.57 6.88 15.79
C SER A 319 15.66 5.94 15.00
N THR A 320 15.96 5.74 13.71
CA THR A 320 15.27 4.73 12.85
C THR A 320 15.41 3.32 13.39
N ALA A 321 16.37 3.06 14.29
CA ALA A 321 16.56 1.76 14.94
C ALA A 321 15.40 1.38 15.88
N ASP A 322 14.73 2.37 16.49
CA ASP A 322 13.59 2.12 17.38
C ASP A 322 12.34 1.60 16.65
N TRP A 323 12.29 1.77 15.34
CA TRP A 323 11.17 1.38 14.49
C TRP A 323 11.33 0.02 13.80
N GLN A 324 12.50 -0.61 13.91
CA GLN A 324 12.77 -1.95 13.35
C GLN A 324 12.11 -3.08 14.15
N ASN A 325 11.59 -2.79 15.33
CA ASN A 325 10.96 -3.76 16.24
C ASN A 325 9.42 -3.66 16.27
N PHE A 326 8.82 -2.91 15.33
CA PHE A 326 7.36 -2.83 15.17
C PHE A 326 6.78 -3.93 14.29
#